data_7c4fc6323513d1aa77870c9145748f09
#
_entry.id   7c4fc6323513d1aa77870c9145748f09
#
_cell.length_a   1.000
_cell.length_b   1.000
_cell.length_c   1.000
_cell.angle_alpha   90.00
_cell.angle_beta   90.00
_cell.angle_gamma   90.00
#
_symmetry.space_group_name_H-M   'P 1'
#
loop_
_entity.id
_entity.type
_entity.pdbx_description
1 polymer ?
#
loop_
_entity_poly.entity_id
_entity_poly.type
_entity_poly.pdbx_seq_one_letter_code
_entity_poly.pdbx_strand_id
1 'polypeptide(L)'
;MLKQQGSNRIYTRETDENGRSVIRVVGTNRDENRAFIYMARHFHALGLPVPELYWVSEDEMTYTQEDLGDTILFDHLDDYTLLERAMRALAHVQVEGARDFDWSVCFPVPAFDERSIRWDLNYFKYCFLKGTKIEFSEPKLEDEFDTLVQRLTTNDQRLPDTFLYRDFQSRNVMIRDGQPYFIDFQGGRRGPTQYDVASFLWQAKANFSPALREQLIDAYLDELRTLQPSLSEPAWRAALPHFVLLRTLQVLGAYGYRGYFERKPHFLESIPLALKNLHALFEANADLQTQYPYLYAISNDLLLLV
;
A
#
# COMPACT_ATOMS: atom_id res chain seq x y z
N MET A 1 -16.02 -19.65 -6.82
CA MET A 1 -15.91 -18.22 -6.53
C MET A 1 -14.96 -18.05 -5.36
N LEU A 2 -13.87 -17.29 -5.53
CA LEU A 2 -12.90 -17.07 -4.48
C LEU A 2 -13.41 -16.01 -3.50
N LYS A 3 -13.03 -16.10 -2.21
CA LYS A 3 -13.45 -15.12 -1.19
C LYS A 3 -12.89 -13.74 -1.53
N GLN A 4 -13.77 -12.76 -1.71
CA GLN A 4 -13.41 -11.37 -1.95
C GLN A 4 -13.17 -10.63 -0.62
N GLN A 5 -12.08 -9.88 -0.53
CA GLN A 5 -11.87 -8.93 0.55
C GLN A 5 -11.69 -7.53 -0.06
N GLY A 6 -12.76 -6.76 -0.13
CA GLY A 6 -12.70 -5.33 -0.44
C GLY A 6 -12.87 -4.90 -1.91
N SER A 7 -12.70 -5.78 -2.90
CA SER A 7 -12.90 -5.47 -4.32
C SER A 7 -14.33 -5.78 -4.78
N ASN A 8 -14.83 -5.03 -5.78
CA ASN A 8 -16.09 -5.36 -6.48
C ASN A 8 -15.87 -6.31 -7.67
N ARG A 9 -14.63 -6.74 -7.93
CA ARG A 9 -14.30 -7.70 -8.99
C ARG A 9 -14.73 -9.11 -8.60
N ILE A 10 -15.11 -9.93 -9.57
CA ILE A 10 -15.48 -11.33 -9.37
C ILE A 10 -14.31 -12.21 -9.80
N TYR A 11 -13.83 -13.05 -8.89
CA TYR A 11 -12.75 -13.99 -9.12
C TYR A 11 -13.28 -15.41 -9.13
N THR A 12 -12.99 -16.18 -10.17
CA THR A 12 -13.40 -17.59 -10.32
C THR A 12 -12.20 -18.43 -10.72
N ARG A 13 -11.95 -19.51 -9.99
CA ARG A 13 -10.96 -20.51 -10.41
C ARG A 13 -11.62 -21.43 -11.41
N GLU A 14 -11.01 -21.60 -12.57
CA GLU A 14 -11.51 -22.39 -13.69
C GLU A 14 -10.38 -23.28 -14.23
N THR A 15 -10.73 -24.27 -15.04
CA THR A 15 -9.76 -25.05 -15.81
C THR A 15 -9.84 -24.63 -17.26
N ASP A 16 -8.71 -24.24 -17.85
CA ASP A 16 -8.65 -23.88 -19.27
C ASP A 16 -8.74 -25.11 -20.17
N GLU A 17 -8.83 -24.89 -21.49
CA GLU A 17 -8.90 -25.97 -22.50
C GLU A 17 -7.65 -26.88 -22.56
N ASN A 18 -6.53 -26.45 -21.96
CA ASN A 18 -5.30 -27.21 -21.81
C ASN A 18 -5.21 -27.97 -20.48
N GLY A 19 -6.25 -27.92 -19.64
CA GLY A 19 -6.29 -28.57 -18.34
C GLY A 19 -5.56 -27.81 -17.23
N ARG A 20 -5.16 -26.53 -17.46
CA ARG A 20 -4.49 -25.70 -16.45
C ARG A 20 -5.51 -25.00 -15.55
N SER A 21 -5.20 -24.91 -14.24
CA SER A 21 -5.94 -24.03 -13.34
C SER A 21 -5.63 -22.57 -13.66
N VAL A 22 -6.65 -21.75 -13.83
CA VAL A 22 -6.56 -20.32 -14.16
C VAL A 22 -7.53 -19.54 -13.28
N ILE A 23 -7.22 -18.28 -13.03
CA ILE A 23 -8.13 -17.35 -12.37
C ILE A 23 -8.78 -16.46 -13.41
N ARG A 24 -10.11 -16.61 -13.57
CA ARG A 24 -10.91 -15.68 -14.35
C ARG A 24 -11.35 -14.52 -13.48
N VAL A 25 -11.19 -13.32 -14.01
CA VAL A 25 -11.53 -12.06 -13.31
C VAL A 25 -12.52 -11.29 -14.19
N VAL A 26 -13.66 -10.88 -13.57
CA VAL A 26 -14.63 -9.97 -14.19
C VAL A 26 -14.57 -8.66 -13.41
N GLY A 27 -14.19 -7.60 -14.08
CA GLY A 27 -14.07 -6.27 -13.51
C GLY A 27 -15.38 -5.49 -13.55
N THR A 28 -15.42 -4.39 -12.79
CA THR A 28 -16.57 -3.48 -12.71
C THR A 28 -16.24 -2.08 -13.25
N ASN A 29 -14.95 -1.80 -13.50
CA ASN A 29 -14.47 -0.53 -14.04
C ASN A 29 -13.43 -0.82 -15.13
N ARG A 30 -13.69 -0.31 -16.35
CA ARG A 30 -12.83 -0.57 -17.51
C ARG A 30 -11.45 0.06 -17.38
N ASP A 31 -11.37 1.30 -16.90
CA ASP A 31 -10.09 2.01 -16.80
C ASP A 31 -9.18 1.37 -15.75
N GLU A 32 -9.76 0.93 -14.64
CA GLU A 32 -9.03 0.16 -13.63
C GLU A 32 -8.55 -1.20 -14.17
N ASN A 33 -9.37 -1.91 -14.96
CA ASN A 33 -8.96 -3.16 -15.61
C ASN A 33 -7.86 -2.94 -16.63
N ARG A 34 -7.97 -1.89 -17.45
CA ARG A 34 -6.94 -1.51 -18.42
C ARG A 34 -5.60 -1.23 -17.74
N ALA A 35 -5.62 -0.50 -16.62
CA ALA A 35 -4.43 -0.26 -15.81
C ALA A 35 -3.82 -1.59 -15.34
N PHE A 36 -4.62 -2.50 -14.79
CA PHE A 36 -4.16 -3.83 -14.37
C PHE A 36 -3.56 -4.64 -15.52
N ILE A 37 -4.26 -4.71 -16.66
CA ILE A 37 -3.83 -5.49 -17.83
C ILE A 37 -2.48 -4.97 -18.36
N TYR A 38 -2.33 -3.66 -18.46
CA TYR A 38 -1.06 -3.05 -18.88
C TYR A 38 0.07 -3.38 -17.89
N MET A 39 -0.14 -3.13 -16.60
CA MET A 39 0.85 -3.37 -15.55
C MET A 39 1.26 -4.85 -15.49
N ALA A 40 0.30 -5.78 -15.55
CA ALA A 40 0.59 -7.20 -15.51
C ALA A 40 1.48 -7.63 -16.68
N ARG A 41 1.17 -7.17 -17.91
CA ARG A 41 1.98 -7.46 -19.09
C ARG A 41 3.38 -6.84 -19.01
N HIS A 42 3.45 -5.58 -18.58
CA HIS A 42 4.70 -4.85 -18.43
C HIS A 42 5.63 -5.52 -17.41
N PHE A 43 5.11 -5.80 -16.21
CA PHE A 43 5.91 -6.43 -15.15
C PHE A 43 6.31 -7.87 -15.50
N HIS A 44 5.40 -8.64 -16.11
CA HIS A 44 5.73 -9.99 -16.55
C HIS A 44 6.83 -9.97 -17.63
N ALA A 45 6.79 -9.03 -18.58
CA ALA A 45 7.82 -8.88 -19.61
C ALA A 45 9.21 -8.51 -19.05
N LEU A 46 9.24 -7.86 -17.88
CA LEU A 46 10.47 -7.56 -17.13
C LEU A 46 10.92 -8.70 -16.22
N GLY A 47 10.19 -9.82 -16.17
CA GLY A 47 10.49 -10.96 -15.30
C GLY A 47 10.18 -10.71 -13.82
N LEU A 48 9.37 -9.69 -13.51
CA LEU A 48 8.96 -9.38 -12.15
C LEU A 48 7.89 -10.38 -11.67
N PRO A 49 7.81 -10.65 -10.34
CA PRO A 49 6.97 -11.71 -9.78
C PRO A 49 5.49 -11.31 -9.72
N VAL A 50 4.84 -11.36 -10.86
CA VAL A 50 3.38 -11.12 -11.02
C VAL A 50 2.74 -12.26 -11.79
N PRO A 51 1.42 -12.51 -11.66
CA PRO A 51 0.74 -13.55 -12.42
C PRO A 51 0.77 -13.24 -13.93
N GLU A 52 1.03 -14.25 -14.74
CA GLU A 52 0.93 -14.15 -16.19
C GLU A 52 -0.52 -13.95 -16.63
N LEU A 53 -0.77 -13.05 -17.59
CA LEU A 53 -2.06 -12.91 -18.25
C LEU A 53 -2.14 -13.83 -19.46
N TYR A 54 -3.15 -14.72 -19.47
CA TYR A 54 -3.35 -15.68 -20.57
C TYR A 54 -4.30 -15.16 -21.64
N TRP A 55 -5.37 -14.47 -21.25
CA TRP A 55 -6.38 -13.96 -22.15
C TRP A 55 -7.05 -12.70 -21.61
N VAL A 56 -7.52 -11.84 -22.51
CA VAL A 56 -8.26 -10.61 -22.20
C VAL A 56 -9.40 -10.48 -23.21
N SER A 57 -10.60 -10.17 -22.72
CA SER A 57 -11.77 -9.89 -23.59
C SER A 57 -11.58 -8.60 -24.39
N GLU A 58 -12.27 -8.49 -25.54
CA GLU A 58 -12.19 -7.32 -26.42
C GLU A 58 -12.60 -6.02 -25.71
N ASP A 59 -13.56 -6.09 -24.80
CA ASP A 59 -14.02 -4.94 -23.99
C ASP A 59 -13.14 -4.63 -22.77
N GLU A 60 -12.09 -5.43 -22.54
CA GLU A 60 -11.17 -5.34 -21.39
C GLU A 60 -11.85 -5.51 -20.02
N MET A 61 -13.09 -6.01 -19.98
CA MET A 61 -13.82 -6.21 -18.72
C MET A 61 -13.57 -7.56 -18.07
N THR A 62 -13.11 -8.53 -18.85
CA THR A 62 -12.80 -9.89 -18.37
C THR A 62 -11.40 -10.30 -18.81
N TYR A 63 -10.67 -10.97 -17.92
CA TYR A 63 -9.38 -11.56 -18.26
C TYR A 63 -9.16 -12.87 -17.50
N THR A 64 -8.23 -13.69 -18.00
CA THR A 64 -7.73 -14.87 -17.29
C THR A 64 -6.25 -14.71 -17.00
N GLN A 65 -5.88 -15.10 -15.81
CA GLN A 65 -4.50 -15.03 -15.35
C GLN A 65 -4.07 -16.33 -14.67
N GLU A 66 -2.79 -16.44 -14.43
CA GLU A 66 -2.16 -17.53 -13.70
C GLU A 66 -2.78 -17.73 -12.33
N ASP A 67 -3.04 -18.99 -11.98
CA ASP A 67 -3.45 -19.39 -10.64
C ASP A 67 -2.20 -19.64 -9.77
N LEU A 68 -1.98 -18.77 -8.83
CA LEU A 68 -0.84 -18.83 -7.89
C LEU A 68 -1.13 -19.71 -6.65
N GLY A 69 -2.28 -20.39 -6.63
CA GLY A 69 -2.70 -21.20 -5.47
C GLY A 69 -3.44 -20.37 -4.41
N ASP A 70 -3.36 -20.80 -3.15
CA ASP A 70 -4.15 -20.24 -2.06
C ASP A 70 -3.28 -19.67 -0.91
N THR A 71 -1.95 -19.84 -0.97
CA THR A 71 -1.04 -19.41 0.09
C THR A 71 -0.74 -17.93 -0.04
N ILE A 72 -1.05 -17.15 1.00
CA ILE A 72 -0.74 -15.73 1.09
C ILE A 72 0.29 -15.47 2.18
N LEU A 73 1.12 -14.45 2.00
CA LEU A 73 2.16 -14.09 2.98
C LEU A 73 1.57 -13.71 4.35
N PHE A 74 0.32 -13.22 4.38
CA PHE A 74 -0.34 -12.88 5.65
C PHE A 74 -0.51 -14.08 6.60
N ASP A 75 -0.56 -15.29 6.08
CA ASP A 75 -0.68 -16.53 6.89
C ASP A 75 0.69 -17.04 7.37
N HIS A 76 1.79 -16.35 7.01
CA HIS A 76 3.19 -16.71 7.30
C HIS A 76 4.00 -15.51 7.81
N LEU A 77 3.39 -14.64 8.62
CA LEU A 77 4.06 -13.43 9.14
C LEU A 77 5.16 -13.73 10.17
N ASP A 78 5.30 -14.95 10.61
CA ASP A 78 6.38 -15.46 11.47
C ASP A 78 7.58 -15.99 10.67
N ASP A 79 7.46 -16.16 9.36
CA ASP A 79 8.56 -16.56 8.47
C ASP A 79 9.35 -15.34 7.97
N TYR A 80 10.46 -15.04 8.67
CA TYR A 80 11.36 -13.95 8.29
C TYR A 80 11.87 -14.05 6.85
N THR A 81 12.16 -15.27 6.38
CA THR A 81 12.72 -15.48 5.04
C THR A 81 11.74 -15.07 3.94
N LEU A 82 10.45 -15.38 4.13
CA LEU A 82 9.40 -14.98 3.19
C LEU A 82 9.16 -13.46 3.24
N LEU A 83 9.16 -12.86 4.44
CA LEU A 83 9.05 -11.42 4.61
C LEU A 83 10.20 -10.68 3.95
N GLU A 84 11.44 -11.11 4.18
CA GLU A 84 12.65 -10.54 3.57
C GLU A 84 12.61 -10.63 2.04
N ARG A 85 12.26 -11.81 1.50
CA ARG A 85 12.12 -12.00 0.04
C ARG A 85 11.08 -11.05 -0.56
N ALA A 86 9.94 -10.87 0.11
CA ALA A 86 8.90 -9.95 -0.35
C ALA A 86 9.39 -8.50 -0.35
N MET A 87 10.16 -8.08 0.68
CA MET A 87 10.72 -6.73 0.75
C MET A 87 11.80 -6.48 -0.30
N ARG A 88 12.69 -7.44 -0.56
CA ARG A 88 13.67 -7.35 -1.65
C ARG A 88 13.00 -7.30 -3.02
N ALA A 89 12.02 -8.16 -3.27
CA ALA A 89 11.26 -8.18 -4.53
C ALA A 89 10.46 -6.88 -4.75
N LEU A 90 9.98 -6.23 -3.68
CA LEU A 90 9.34 -4.92 -3.76
C LEU A 90 10.28 -3.88 -4.37
N ALA A 91 11.55 -3.83 -3.96
CA ALA A 91 12.54 -2.89 -4.52
C ALA A 91 12.68 -3.05 -6.04
N HIS A 92 12.72 -4.30 -6.53
CA HIS A 92 12.75 -4.58 -7.97
C HIS A 92 11.48 -4.08 -8.68
N VAL A 93 10.30 -4.37 -8.15
CA VAL A 93 9.04 -3.88 -8.75
C VAL A 93 9.00 -2.36 -8.79
N GLN A 94 9.47 -1.69 -7.76
CA GLN A 94 9.47 -0.22 -7.69
C GLN A 94 10.45 0.43 -8.66
N VAL A 95 11.64 -0.14 -8.84
CA VAL A 95 12.70 0.45 -9.67
C VAL A 95 12.68 -0.09 -11.09
N GLU A 96 12.71 -1.40 -11.25
CA GLU A 96 12.73 -2.03 -12.58
C GLU A 96 11.36 -1.95 -13.24
N GLY A 97 10.27 -2.10 -12.47
CA GLY A 97 8.91 -1.94 -12.95
C GLY A 97 8.59 -0.55 -13.48
N ALA A 98 9.37 0.47 -13.09
CA ALA A 98 9.22 1.84 -13.59
C ALA A 98 9.94 2.10 -14.93
N ARG A 99 10.80 1.16 -15.40
CA ARG A 99 11.55 1.33 -16.66
C ARG A 99 10.58 1.33 -17.84
N ASP A 100 10.66 2.37 -18.66
CA ASP A 100 9.84 2.55 -19.87
C ASP A 100 8.31 2.43 -19.60
N PHE A 101 7.89 2.73 -18.39
CA PHE A 101 6.50 2.61 -17.96
C PHE A 101 5.64 3.78 -18.50
N ASP A 102 4.51 3.47 -19.12
CA ASP A 102 3.52 4.48 -19.54
C ASP A 102 2.63 4.88 -18.36
N TRP A 103 2.99 5.97 -17.69
CA TRP A 103 2.24 6.50 -16.55
C TRP A 103 0.82 6.98 -16.87
N SER A 104 0.51 7.20 -18.15
CA SER A 104 -0.83 7.66 -18.58
C SER A 104 -1.92 6.61 -18.37
N VAL A 105 -1.53 5.33 -18.25
CA VAL A 105 -2.47 4.23 -18.02
C VAL A 105 -2.90 4.07 -16.56
N CYS A 106 -2.22 4.75 -15.62
CA CYS A 106 -2.49 4.60 -14.20
C CYS A 106 -3.88 5.10 -13.82
N PHE A 107 -4.57 4.36 -12.97
CA PHE A 107 -5.90 4.69 -12.48
C PHE A 107 -5.87 4.90 -10.95
N PRO A 108 -6.57 5.90 -10.40
CA PRO A 108 -7.31 6.99 -11.07
C PRO A 108 -6.43 8.19 -11.49
N VAL A 109 -5.15 8.20 -11.13
CA VAL A 109 -4.19 9.28 -11.43
C VAL A 109 -2.80 8.73 -11.70
N PRO A 110 -1.98 9.43 -12.53
CA PRO A 110 -0.67 8.92 -12.97
C PRO A 110 0.44 9.03 -11.91
N ALA A 111 0.24 9.83 -10.87
CA ALA A 111 1.28 10.11 -9.89
C ALA A 111 0.73 10.27 -8.47
N PHE A 112 1.59 9.99 -7.50
CA PHE A 112 1.38 10.33 -6.10
C PHE A 112 1.80 11.80 -5.89
N ASP A 113 0.84 12.69 -6.05
CA ASP A 113 0.98 14.13 -5.99
C ASP A 113 0.23 14.72 -4.79
N GLU A 114 0.24 16.06 -4.67
CA GLU A 114 -0.52 16.79 -3.65
C GLU A 114 -2.00 16.37 -3.63
N ARG A 115 -2.63 16.21 -4.81
CA ARG A 115 -4.04 15.81 -4.91
C ARG A 115 -4.28 14.43 -4.27
N SER A 116 -3.40 13.48 -4.56
CA SER A 116 -3.47 12.12 -4.00
C SER A 116 -3.33 12.14 -2.48
N ILE A 117 -2.38 12.94 -1.96
CA ILE A 117 -2.15 13.08 -0.51
C ILE A 117 -3.37 13.72 0.16
N ARG A 118 -3.90 14.81 -0.41
CA ARG A 118 -5.09 15.47 0.13
C ARG A 118 -6.33 14.57 0.11
N TRP A 119 -6.50 13.70 -0.88
CA TRP A 119 -7.56 12.70 -0.88
C TRP A 119 -7.46 11.76 0.33
N ASP A 120 -6.27 11.29 0.63
CA ASP A 120 -6.03 10.39 1.76
C ASP A 120 -6.28 11.09 3.11
N LEU A 121 -5.82 12.33 3.26
CA LEU A 121 -6.03 13.13 4.48
C LEU A 121 -7.52 13.48 4.66
N ASN A 122 -8.21 13.86 3.59
CA ASN A 122 -9.66 14.08 3.62
C ASN A 122 -10.44 12.79 3.93
N TYR A 123 -9.95 11.65 3.43
CA TYR A 123 -10.55 10.36 3.73
C TYR A 123 -10.47 10.06 5.23
N PHE A 124 -9.33 10.31 5.87
CA PHE A 124 -9.19 10.26 7.32
C PHE A 124 -10.16 11.21 8.03
N LYS A 125 -10.14 12.49 7.66
CA LYS A 125 -10.96 13.52 8.32
C LYS A 125 -12.46 13.20 8.24
N TYR A 126 -12.96 12.91 7.04
CA TYR A 126 -14.43 12.79 6.82
C TYR A 126 -14.97 11.39 7.10
N CYS A 127 -14.20 10.34 6.81
CA CYS A 127 -14.70 8.98 6.96
C CYS A 127 -14.35 8.34 8.31
N PHE A 128 -13.34 8.88 9.01
CA PHE A 128 -12.95 8.35 10.31
C PHE A 128 -13.13 9.40 11.43
N LEU A 129 -12.36 10.48 11.43
CA LEU A 129 -12.28 11.41 12.55
C LEU A 129 -13.64 12.05 12.86
N LYS A 130 -14.39 12.52 11.86
CA LYS A 130 -15.76 13.02 12.05
C LYS A 130 -16.78 11.97 12.51
N GLY A 131 -16.46 10.70 12.32
CA GLY A 131 -17.26 9.58 12.82
C GLY A 131 -16.99 9.23 14.28
N THR A 132 -15.92 9.79 14.88
CA THR A 132 -15.62 9.65 16.31
C THR A 132 -16.37 10.70 17.13
N LYS A 133 -16.29 10.60 18.47
CA LYS A 133 -16.83 11.61 19.40
C LYS A 133 -15.84 12.71 19.76
N ILE A 134 -14.65 12.72 19.13
CA ILE A 134 -13.60 13.69 19.44
C ILE A 134 -13.96 15.03 18.80
N GLU A 135 -13.95 16.08 19.61
CA GLU A 135 -14.05 17.45 19.11
C GLU A 135 -12.68 17.91 18.61
N PHE A 136 -12.61 18.48 17.43
CA PHE A 136 -11.36 18.98 16.85
C PHE A 136 -11.55 20.29 16.09
N SER A 137 -10.47 21.07 16.02
CA SER A 137 -10.40 22.29 15.23
C SER A 137 -10.02 21.98 13.80
N GLU A 138 -10.95 22.14 12.85
CA GLU A 138 -10.66 21.95 11.43
C GLU A 138 -9.50 22.84 10.93
N PRO A 139 -9.41 24.15 11.26
CA PRO A 139 -8.28 24.95 10.83
C PRO A 139 -6.93 24.42 11.26
N LYS A 140 -6.78 24.03 12.55
CA LYS A 140 -5.51 23.48 13.05
C LYS A 140 -5.14 22.15 12.36
N LEU A 141 -6.13 21.32 12.07
CA LEU A 141 -5.93 20.07 11.36
C LEU A 141 -5.48 20.31 9.91
N GLU A 142 -6.11 21.27 9.23
CA GLU A 142 -5.73 21.63 7.84
C GLU A 142 -4.33 22.25 7.78
N ASP A 143 -3.94 23.09 8.75
CA ASP A 143 -2.59 23.66 8.82
C ASP A 143 -1.51 22.56 8.89
N GLU A 144 -1.76 21.48 9.67
CA GLU A 144 -0.83 20.35 9.74
C GLU A 144 -0.93 19.42 8.53
N PHE A 145 -2.10 19.32 7.90
CA PHE A 145 -2.24 18.63 6.61
C PHE A 145 -1.43 19.35 5.51
N ASP A 146 -1.46 20.67 5.48
CA ASP A 146 -0.65 21.47 4.55
C ASP A 146 0.85 21.25 4.78
N THR A 147 1.27 21.22 6.06
CA THR A 147 2.65 20.91 6.44
C THR A 147 3.08 19.53 5.96
N LEU A 148 2.22 18.50 6.16
CA LEU A 148 2.50 17.13 5.71
C LEU A 148 2.53 17.02 4.18
N VAL A 149 1.59 17.65 3.49
CA VAL A 149 1.57 17.72 2.02
C VAL A 149 2.86 18.34 1.50
N GLN A 150 3.24 19.50 2.03
CA GLN A 150 4.48 20.17 1.65
C GLN A 150 5.69 19.25 1.88
N ARG A 151 5.78 18.61 3.05
CA ARG A 151 6.89 17.72 3.38
C ARG A 151 7.01 16.55 2.42
N LEU A 152 5.88 15.95 2.01
CA LEU A 152 5.84 14.79 1.12
C LEU A 152 6.03 15.14 -0.35
N THR A 153 5.75 16.37 -0.75
CA THR A 153 5.84 16.82 -2.17
C THR A 153 7.14 17.55 -2.51
N THR A 154 7.79 18.23 -1.53
CA THR A 154 9.00 19.03 -1.76
C THR A 154 10.30 18.30 -1.50
N ASN A 155 10.26 17.00 -1.26
CA ASN A 155 11.47 16.24 -0.96
C ASN A 155 12.41 16.21 -2.18
N ASP A 156 13.51 16.98 -2.10
CA ASP A 156 14.57 17.10 -3.15
C ASP A 156 15.30 15.79 -3.45
N GLN A 157 14.97 14.73 -2.72
CA GLN A 157 15.56 13.41 -2.85
C GLN A 157 14.60 12.40 -3.49
N ARG A 158 13.70 12.87 -4.35
CA ARG A 158 12.94 11.96 -5.19
C ARG A 158 13.94 11.15 -6.01
N LEU A 159 13.95 9.84 -5.75
CA LEU A 159 14.52 8.90 -6.69
C LEU A 159 13.92 9.20 -8.08
N PRO A 160 14.66 8.97 -9.16
CA PRO A 160 14.08 8.97 -10.49
C PRO A 160 12.79 8.14 -10.44
N ASP A 161 11.87 8.44 -11.34
CA ASP A 161 10.55 7.83 -11.38
C ASP A 161 10.56 6.38 -10.91
N THR A 162 9.86 6.11 -9.81
CA THR A 162 9.70 4.78 -9.23
C THR A 162 8.20 4.42 -9.21
N PHE A 163 7.92 3.13 -9.32
CA PHE A 163 6.56 2.62 -9.23
C PHE A 163 6.15 2.54 -7.76
N LEU A 164 5.07 3.22 -7.39
CA LEU A 164 4.39 3.11 -6.12
C LEU A 164 3.23 2.13 -6.30
N TYR A 165 3.28 1.01 -5.60
CA TYR A 165 2.28 -0.07 -5.68
C TYR A 165 0.93 0.36 -5.10
N ARG A 166 0.91 1.19 -4.08
CA ARG A 166 -0.21 1.76 -3.35
C ARG A 166 -0.78 0.83 -2.27
N ASP A 167 -1.18 -0.37 -2.60
CA ASP A 167 -1.80 -1.31 -1.67
C ASP A 167 -0.90 -2.53 -1.40
N PHE A 168 0.40 -2.28 -1.23
CA PHE A 168 1.38 -3.31 -0.88
C PHE A 168 1.15 -3.77 0.56
N GLN A 169 0.52 -4.93 0.70
CA GLN A 169 0.17 -5.58 1.96
C GLN A 169 0.43 -7.08 1.86
N SER A 170 0.69 -7.73 3.00
CA SER A 170 0.94 -9.17 3.03
C SER A 170 -0.21 -10.04 2.48
N ARG A 171 -1.43 -9.50 2.43
CA ARG A 171 -2.59 -10.16 1.79
C ARG A 171 -2.56 -10.12 0.27
N ASN A 172 -1.79 -9.19 -0.29
CA ASN A 172 -1.61 -9.01 -1.73
C ASN A 172 -0.28 -9.61 -2.22
N VAL A 173 0.35 -10.43 -1.39
CA VAL A 173 1.55 -11.21 -1.72
C VAL A 173 1.19 -12.69 -1.63
N MET A 174 1.14 -13.37 -2.78
CA MET A 174 0.98 -14.81 -2.88
C MET A 174 2.33 -15.49 -2.70
N ILE A 175 2.34 -16.69 -2.13
CA ILE A 175 3.55 -17.51 -1.98
C ILE A 175 3.40 -18.76 -2.83
N ARG A 176 4.33 -18.96 -3.77
CA ARG A 176 4.43 -20.18 -4.57
C ARG A 176 5.89 -20.65 -4.62
N ASP A 177 6.11 -21.90 -4.26
CA ASP A 177 7.46 -22.51 -4.22
C ASP A 177 8.46 -21.69 -3.38
N GLY A 178 7.98 -21.09 -2.28
CA GLY A 178 8.78 -20.24 -1.39
C GLY A 178 9.16 -18.88 -1.98
N GLN A 179 8.54 -18.46 -3.09
CA GLN A 179 8.76 -17.16 -3.72
C GLN A 179 7.52 -16.28 -3.64
N PRO A 180 7.69 -14.96 -3.40
CA PRO A 180 6.58 -14.01 -3.40
C PRO A 180 6.13 -13.68 -4.83
N TYR A 181 4.81 -13.58 -5.03
CA TYR A 181 4.17 -13.07 -6.23
C TYR A 181 3.18 -11.97 -5.86
N PHE A 182 3.15 -10.90 -6.61
CA PHE A 182 2.37 -9.71 -6.28
C PHE A 182 1.07 -9.64 -7.08
N ILE A 183 -0.03 -9.33 -6.38
CA ILE A 183 -1.37 -9.18 -6.96
C ILE A 183 -2.00 -7.87 -6.47
N ASP A 184 -3.07 -7.41 -7.12
CA ASP A 184 -3.82 -6.20 -6.70
C ASP A 184 -3.04 -4.88 -6.86
N PHE A 185 -2.22 -4.77 -7.91
CA PHE A 185 -1.35 -3.61 -8.19
C PHE A 185 -1.95 -2.54 -9.10
N GLN A 186 -3.21 -2.66 -9.52
CA GLN A 186 -3.86 -1.72 -10.46
C GLN A 186 -4.01 -0.30 -9.93
N GLY A 187 -3.92 -0.09 -8.63
CA GLY A 187 -3.87 1.23 -8.01
C GLY A 187 -2.51 1.92 -8.10
N GLY A 188 -1.53 1.22 -8.69
CA GLY A 188 -0.16 1.68 -8.79
C GLY A 188 0.00 2.91 -9.69
N ARG A 189 1.04 3.69 -9.41
CA ARG A 189 1.33 4.95 -10.08
C ARG A 189 2.78 5.37 -9.84
N ARG A 190 3.21 6.46 -10.46
CA ARG A 190 4.50 7.07 -10.14
C ARG A 190 4.48 7.62 -8.72
N GLY A 191 5.48 7.28 -7.89
CA GLY A 191 5.55 7.79 -6.54
C GLY A 191 6.75 7.29 -5.73
N PRO A 192 6.85 7.73 -4.47
CA PRO A 192 7.98 7.45 -3.59
C PRO A 192 7.97 6.00 -3.09
N THR A 193 9.15 5.43 -2.98
CA THR A 193 9.35 4.03 -2.52
C THR A 193 8.95 3.81 -1.06
N GLN A 194 9.07 4.85 -0.21
CA GLN A 194 8.76 4.78 1.22
C GLN A 194 7.30 4.42 1.49
N TYR A 195 6.38 4.83 0.61
CA TYR A 195 4.95 4.62 0.84
C TYR A 195 4.58 3.13 0.96
N ASP A 196 5.13 2.30 0.07
CA ASP A 196 4.82 0.87 0.07
C ASP A 196 5.49 0.15 1.24
N VAL A 197 6.71 0.56 1.63
CA VAL A 197 7.37 0.08 2.84
C VAL A 197 6.55 0.42 4.09
N ALA A 198 6.04 1.66 4.18
CA ALA A 198 5.12 2.06 5.25
C ALA A 198 3.83 1.23 5.22
N SER A 199 3.25 1.01 4.03
CA SER A 199 2.04 0.22 3.85
C SER A 199 2.20 -1.22 4.34
N PHE A 200 3.35 -1.84 4.08
CA PHE A 200 3.63 -3.22 4.45
C PHE A 200 3.99 -3.36 5.93
N LEU A 201 4.91 -2.53 6.44
CA LEU A 201 5.46 -2.72 7.77
C LEU A 201 4.56 -2.19 8.90
N TRP A 202 3.63 -1.29 8.60
CA TRP A 202 2.67 -0.75 9.58
C TRP A 202 1.23 -1.25 9.38
N GLN A 203 1.03 -2.37 8.65
CA GLN A 203 -0.31 -2.99 8.59
C GLN A 203 -0.78 -3.36 10.01
N ALA A 204 -1.98 -2.91 10.36
CA ALA A 204 -2.50 -3.04 11.72
C ALA A 204 -2.54 -4.49 12.22
N LYS A 205 -3.06 -5.42 11.40
CA LYS A 205 -3.20 -6.83 11.78
C LYS A 205 -1.90 -7.64 11.75
N ALA A 206 -0.86 -7.19 11.05
CA ALA A 206 0.43 -7.88 11.06
C ALA A 206 1.19 -7.66 12.38
N ASN A 207 0.99 -6.51 13.02
CA ASN A 207 1.54 -6.17 14.33
C ASN A 207 3.04 -6.47 14.47
N PHE A 208 3.83 -6.13 13.45
CA PHE A 208 5.28 -6.34 13.46
C PHE A 208 5.96 -5.58 14.59
N SER A 209 6.90 -6.24 15.27
CA SER A 209 7.72 -5.59 16.30
C SER A 209 8.63 -4.52 15.69
N PRO A 210 9.03 -3.49 16.47
CA PRO A 210 9.99 -2.49 15.98
C PRO A 210 11.29 -3.11 15.46
N ALA A 211 11.82 -4.12 16.13
CA ALA A 211 13.05 -4.80 15.73
C ALA A 211 12.88 -5.52 14.37
N LEU A 212 11.75 -6.19 14.14
CA LEU A 212 11.47 -6.85 12.86
C LEU A 212 11.30 -5.82 11.73
N ARG A 213 10.62 -4.69 12.02
CA ARG A 213 10.50 -3.60 11.04
C ARG A 213 11.86 -3.09 10.59
N GLU A 214 12.79 -2.84 11.53
CA GLU A 214 14.14 -2.38 11.18
C GLU A 214 14.91 -3.42 10.35
N GLN A 215 14.87 -4.69 10.73
CA GLN A 215 15.52 -5.74 9.94
C GLN A 215 14.98 -5.82 8.50
N LEU A 216 13.67 -5.66 8.31
CA LEU A 216 13.05 -5.68 6.99
C LEU A 216 13.32 -4.39 6.21
N ILE A 217 13.44 -3.23 6.87
CA ILE A 217 13.89 -1.98 6.25
C ILE A 217 15.34 -2.11 5.78
N ASP A 218 16.22 -2.69 6.61
CA ASP A 218 17.61 -2.92 6.24
C ASP A 218 17.71 -3.82 5.00
N ALA A 219 17.00 -4.95 4.99
CA ALA A 219 16.95 -5.87 3.86
C ALA A 219 16.44 -5.21 2.56
N TYR A 220 15.39 -4.38 2.69
CA TYR A 220 14.84 -3.60 1.58
C TYR A 220 15.86 -2.57 1.05
N LEU A 221 16.50 -1.81 1.94
CA LEU A 221 17.48 -0.80 1.57
C LEU A 221 18.76 -1.39 1.01
N ASP A 222 19.19 -2.56 1.47
CA ASP A 222 20.32 -3.30 0.89
C ASP A 222 20.05 -3.59 -0.59
N GLU A 223 18.83 -4.05 -0.93
CA GLU A 223 18.43 -4.30 -2.31
C GLU A 223 18.28 -3.01 -3.11
N LEU A 224 17.58 -2.03 -2.55
CA LEU A 224 17.34 -0.74 -3.21
C LEU A 224 18.65 -0.03 -3.59
N ARG A 225 19.70 -0.12 -2.76
CA ARG A 225 21.03 0.46 -3.05
C ARG A 225 21.71 -0.20 -4.24
N THR A 226 21.48 -1.49 -4.47
CA THR A 226 22.03 -2.15 -5.66
C THR A 226 21.37 -1.65 -6.94
N LEU A 227 20.09 -1.35 -6.87
CA LEU A 227 19.27 -0.84 -8.01
C LEU A 227 19.43 0.66 -8.21
N GLN A 228 19.68 1.42 -7.14
CA GLN A 228 19.79 2.87 -7.10
C GLN A 228 21.05 3.31 -6.31
N PRO A 229 22.27 3.21 -6.90
CA PRO A 229 23.52 3.52 -6.18
C PRO A 229 23.64 4.96 -5.68
N SER A 230 22.86 5.90 -6.24
CA SER A 230 22.80 7.30 -5.81
C SER A 230 21.88 7.55 -4.61
N LEU A 231 21.21 6.51 -4.08
CA LEU A 231 20.30 6.63 -2.95
C LEU A 231 21.04 7.15 -1.69
N SER A 232 20.49 8.23 -1.12
CA SER A 232 20.89 8.64 0.23
C SER A 232 20.04 7.90 1.26
N GLU A 233 20.55 6.83 1.84
CA GLU A 233 19.85 6.07 2.88
C GLU A 233 19.44 6.95 4.07
N PRO A 234 20.32 7.85 4.63
CA PRO A 234 19.90 8.71 5.75
C PRO A 234 18.68 9.56 5.42
N ALA A 235 18.61 10.11 4.21
CA ALA A 235 17.49 10.93 3.80
C ALA A 235 16.24 10.10 3.52
N TRP A 236 16.38 8.90 2.96
CA TRP A 236 15.29 7.97 2.78
C TRP A 236 14.65 7.57 4.12
N ARG A 237 15.50 7.23 5.13
CA ARG A 237 15.04 6.91 6.49
C ARG A 237 14.41 8.10 7.19
N ALA A 238 14.95 9.30 7.04
CA ALA A 238 14.38 10.52 7.62
C ALA A 238 13.01 10.87 7.04
N ALA A 239 12.72 10.48 5.80
CA ALA A 239 11.41 10.70 5.17
C ALA A 239 10.36 9.64 5.58
N LEU A 240 10.78 8.41 5.88
CA LEU A 240 9.88 7.27 6.13
C LEU A 240 8.80 7.55 7.18
N PRO A 241 9.07 8.16 8.35
CA PRO A 241 8.05 8.42 9.36
C PRO A 241 6.87 9.27 8.85
N HIS A 242 7.11 10.20 7.93
CA HIS A 242 6.03 11.00 7.34
C HIS A 242 5.12 10.18 6.41
N PHE A 243 5.68 9.20 5.67
CA PHE A 243 4.91 8.25 4.87
C PHE A 243 4.14 7.27 5.77
N VAL A 244 4.72 6.85 6.89
CA VAL A 244 4.03 6.03 7.90
C VAL A 244 2.85 6.80 8.49
N LEU A 245 3.03 8.09 8.81
CA LEU A 245 1.95 8.96 9.30
C LEU A 245 0.82 9.04 8.26
N LEU A 246 1.14 9.46 7.03
CA LEU A 246 0.13 9.56 5.95
C LEU A 246 -0.60 8.23 5.74
N ARG A 247 0.15 7.12 5.61
CA ARG A 247 -0.46 5.80 5.36
C ARG A 247 -1.35 5.34 6.51
N THR A 248 -0.96 5.62 7.76
CA THR A 248 -1.78 5.28 8.92
C THR A 248 -3.09 6.09 8.96
N LEU A 249 -3.03 7.39 8.64
CA LEU A 249 -4.22 8.23 8.52
C LEU A 249 -5.14 7.73 7.40
N GLN A 250 -4.58 7.41 6.22
CA GLN A 250 -5.34 6.87 5.09
C GLN A 250 -6.04 5.55 5.45
N VAL A 251 -5.33 4.63 6.14
CA VAL A 251 -5.90 3.34 6.57
C VAL A 251 -7.02 3.55 7.58
N LEU A 252 -6.88 4.47 8.53
CA LEU A 252 -7.95 4.82 9.46
C LEU A 252 -9.18 5.36 8.71
N GLY A 253 -8.97 6.20 7.68
CA GLY A 253 -10.06 6.65 6.79
C GLY A 253 -10.77 5.47 6.12
N ALA A 254 -10.00 4.50 5.58
CA ALA A 254 -10.56 3.30 4.97
C ALA A 254 -11.34 2.44 5.98
N TYR A 255 -10.81 2.27 7.20
CA TYR A 255 -11.50 1.54 8.26
C TYR A 255 -12.77 2.26 8.72
N GLY A 256 -12.75 3.59 8.81
CA GLY A 256 -13.93 4.39 9.09
C GLY A 256 -15.01 4.19 8.02
N TYR A 257 -14.66 4.35 6.75
CA TYR A 257 -15.61 4.16 5.66
C TYR A 257 -16.18 2.73 5.63
N ARG A 258 -15.31 1.73 5.58
CA ARG A 258 -15.73 0.33 5.49
C ARG A 258 -16.42 -0.17 6.78
N GLY A 259 -15.97 0.31 7.95
CA GLY A 259 -16.53 -0.08 9.25
C GLY A 259 -17.81 0.65 9.61
N TYR A 260 -17.79 2.00 9.59
CA TYR A 260 -18.94 2.79 10.04
C TYR A 260 -20.05 2.89 8.98
N PHE A 261 -19.69 3.10 7.69
CA PHE A 261 -20.70 3.28 6.64
C PHE A 261 -21.10 1.96 5.97
N GLU A 262 -20.15 1.08 5.59
CA GLU A 262 -20.46 -0.22 4.98
C GLU A 262 -20.75 -1.32 6.02
N ARG A 263 -20.56 -1.03 7.32
CA ARG A 263 -20.84 -1.93 8.45
C ARG A 263 -20.12 -3.29 8.36
N LYS A 264 -18.86 -3.28 7.88
CA LYS A 264 -18.02 -4.48 7.79
C LYS A 264 -17.22 -4.68 9.09
N PRO A 265 -17.54 -5.68 9.95
CA PRO A 265 -16.99 -5.78 11.31
C PRO A 265 -15.46 -5.89 11.37
N HIS A 266 -14.85 -6.62 10.43
CA HIS A 266 -13.41 -6.85 10.42
C HIS A 266 -12.56 -5.57 10.23
N PHE A 267 -13.15 -4.50 9.65
CA PHE A 267 -12.49 -3.19 9.60
C PHE A 267 -12.55 -2.48 10.95
N LEU A 268 -13.69 -2.59 11.66
CA LEU A 268 -13.82 -2.02 13.01
C LEU A 268 -12.82 -2.66 13.99
N GLU A 269 -12.62 -3.97 13.92
CA GLU A 269 -11.63 -4.72 14.73
C GLU A 269 -10.18 -4.26 14.48
N SER A 270 -9.92 -3.65 13.33
CA SER A 270 -8.57 -3.18 12.96
C SER A 270 -8.27 -1.77 13.48
N ILE A 271 -9.30 -0.99 13.84
CA ILE A 271 -9.15 0.40 14.31
C ILE A 271 -8.26 0.48 15.57
N PRO A 272 -8.48 -0.30 16.64
CA PRO A 272 -7.64 -0.23 17.84
C PRO A 272 -6.15 -0.45 17.56
N LEU A 273 -5.83 -1.38 16.66
CA LEU A 273 -4.44 -1.67 16.28
C LEU A 273 -3.83 -0.53 15.46
N ALA A 274 -4.60 0.07 14.55
CA ALA A 274 -4.14 1.22 13.78
C ALA A 274 -3.91 2.46 14.66
N LEU A 275 -4.76 2.70 15.65
CA LEU A 275 -4.60 3.78 16.62
C LEU A 275 -3.36 3.58 17.52
N LYS A 276 -3.10 2.35 17.96
CA LYS A 276 -1.86 2.02 18.68
C LYS A 276 -0.63 2.27 17.80
N ASN A 277 -0.67 1.91 16.52
CA ASN A 277 0.42 2.19 15.59
C ASN A 277 0.64 3.71 15.41
N LEU A 278 -0.45 4.50 15.28
CA LEU A 278 -0.38 5.95 15.15
C LEU A 278 0.26 6.60 16.39
N HIS A 279 -0.21 6.22 17.56
CA HIS A 279 0.35 6.74 18.83
C HIS A 279 1.82 6.33 19.00
N ALA A 280 2.16 5.05 18.78
CA ALA A 280 3.53 4.56 18.89
C ALA A 280 4.48 5.23 17.87
N LEU A 281 3.99 5.61 16.69
CA LEU A 281 4.76 6.38 15.71
C LEU A 281 5.16 7.74 16.27
N PHE A 282 4.24 8.46 16.91
CA PHE A 282 4.54 9.74 17.53
C PHE A 282 5.47 9.59 18.72
N GLU A 283 5.23 8.61 19.61
CA GLU A 283 6.09 8.36 20.77
C GLU A 283 7.54 8.02 20.40
N ALA A 284 7.74 7.35 19.28
CA ALA A 284 9.06 7.00 18.77
C ALA A 284 9.78 8.14 18.03
N ASN A 285 9.08 9.26 17.70
CA ASN A 285 9.60 10.29 16.79
C ASN A 285 9.31 11.71 17.32
N ALA A 286 10.22 12.27 18.13
CA ALA A 286 10.11 13.62 18.66
C ALA A 286 9.98 14.70 17.59
N ASP A 287 10.60 14.49 16.42
CA ASP A 287 10.49 15.41 15.29
C ASP A 287 9.05 15.45 14.73
N LEU A 288 8.35 14.30 14.66
CA LEU A 288 6.95 14.29 14.26
C LEU A 288 6.06 14.99 15.30
N GLN A 289 6.29 14.80 16.60
CA GLN A 289 5.55 15.50 17.65
C GLN A 289 5.72 17.04 17.53
N THR A 290 6.92 17.49 17.18
CA THR A 290 7.22 18.92 17.00
C THR A 290 6.60 19.48 15.72
N GLN A 291 6.60 18.72 14.62
CA GLN A 291 6.08 19.16 13.33
C GLN A 291 4.55 19.08 13.23
N TYR A 292 3.94 18.12 13.96
CA TYR A 292 2.50 17.85 13.93
C TYR A 292 1.91 17.76 15.35
N PRO A 293 2.05 18.81 16.18
CA PRO A 293 1.62 18.76 17.59
C PRO A 293 0.12 18.54 17.76
N TYR A 294 -0.68 19.02 16.80
CA TYR A 294 -2.12 18.86 16.85
C TYR A 294 -2.57 17.44 16.48
N LEU A 295 -1.98 16.83 15.45
CA LEU A 295 -2.20 15.42 15.12
C LEU A 295 -1.73 14.49 16.24
N TYR A 296 -0.64 14.86 16.92
CA TYR A 296 -0.18 14.13 18.11
C TYR A 296 -1.23 14.21 19.24
N ALA A 297 -1.75 15.40 19.54
CA ALA A 297 -2.84 15.55 20.52
C ALA A 297 -4.08 14.72 20.14
N ILE A 298 -4.52 14.79 18.87
CA ILE A 298 -5.62 13.97 18.35
C ILE A 298 -5.31 12.47 18.52
N SER A 299 -4.08 12.03 18.28
CA SER A 299 -3.70 10.61 18.43
C SER A 299 -3.86 10.13 19.87
N ASN A 300 -3.54 10.98 20.86
CA ASN A 300 -3.73 10.69 22.28
C ASN A 300 -5.21 10.58 22.63
N ASP A 301 -6.03 11.52 22.16
CA ASP A 301 -7.48 11.50 22.39
C ASP A 301 -8.13 10.27 21.74
N LEU A 302 -7.71 9.91 20.51
CA LEU A 302 -8.19 8.72 19.80
C LEU A 302 -7.84 7.42 20.52
N LEU A 303 -6.65 7.34 21.14
CA LEU A 303 -6.23 6.16 21.89
C LEU A 303 -7.11 5.91 23.11
N LEU A 304 -7.69 6.95 23.71
CA LEU A 304 -8.61 6.83 24.84
C LEU A 304 -9.97 6.21 24.47
N LEU A 305 -10.27 6.08 23.18
CA LEU A 305 -11.51 5.46 22.69
C LEU A 305 -11.43 3.92 22.58
N VAL A 306 -10.25 3.33 22.76
CA VAL A 306 -9.93 1.90 22.55
C VAL A 306 -9.13 1.38 23.74
#